data_531c7bbd7fe6bd4309a47d02c3599b0d
#
_entry.id   531c7bbd7fe6bd4309a47d02c3599b0d
#
_cell.length_a   1.000
_cell.length_b   1.000
_cell.length_c   1.000
_cell.angle_alpha   90.00
_cell.angle_beta   90.00
_cell.angle_gamma   90.00
#
_symmetry.space_group_name_H-M   'P 1'
#
loop_
_entity.id
_entity.type
_entity.pdbx_description
1 polymer ?
#
loop_
_entity_poly.entity_id
_entity_poly.type
_entity_poly.pdbx_seq_one_letter_code
_entity_poly.pdbx_strand_id
1 'polypeptide(L)'
;MEKKHLSLLKAGFGPCLLPCSFILLTTVISASAHAKDATTPLINPHSPASALVRHHTHGQIATISSVTAPHNQSRSPAQKPAKESSFWDAEMLPPLSSRSEAYGYPQMLELNAVPPSLLHQGPWGVFNTNSGAAAGWGTVAYYSNVRWAEDWSRLRNDKNRNKSLEALKFIPFNKDETVYMTLSANFENRNFYDQKAGLGTVRKSPAYRNTLRWSAGADLHIGKHVRLYGELLSGQAGGVNYYGYAGGRWRSKIDAQQAFIEVKGHMLGATMGAMAGRMVFLDAPAYITAGSVYPTVPYSWNGLRGYAFWKNFRVDIFDLMLTDTSNPVAFRNKVGWKTRLFGAYTSYALPKFQLMGQKSQIFIDAFYMGYLLANSSIPGATSNIAGSTHRDTPGVKIWGNAGHVEFSTGAMWQGGNFQAANNGPKRSVSAYFLNATVAWRFSKWWSRPAIGIQADDISGGNMHKSATSKWGGFLSPFVPSAFYLDQSVAFGLSNVIDVGPVITLAPTQNTSLLLKVPVVWRHTTNDAVYNNASTAYNFRPHGGYSATLPQANFTWRATRNLTYSIGAEYVFASKALVQSGASSGAFVLGTADVTF
;
A
#
# COMPACT_ATOMS: atom_id res chain seq x y z
N MET A 1 32.81 23.15 -47.31
CA MET A 1 33.26 24.39 -46.62
C MET A 1 32.11 24.73 -45.66
N GLU A 2 32.14 24.67 -44.36
CA GLU A 2 33.21 24.67 -43.37
C GLU A 2 32.77 23.91 -42.12
N LYS A 3 33.69 23.23 -41.49
CA LYS A 3 33.60 22.60 -40.17
C LYS A 3 33.54 23.67 -39.08
N LYS A 4 32.76 23.43 -38.00
CA LYS A 4 33.11 23.92 -36.64
C LYS A 4 32.51 23.02 -35.55
N HIS A 5 33.38 22.26 -34.98
CA HIS A 5 33.85 22.14 -33.60
C HIS A 5 32.82 21.81 -32.48
N LEU A 6 32.93 20.56 -32.09
CA LEU A 6 32.61 20.05 -30.75
C LEU A 6 33.54 20.75 -29.72
N SER A 7 32.99 21.31 -28.66
CA SER A 7 33.75 21.59 -27.44
C SER A 7 33.12 20.87 -26.27
N LEU A 8 33.84 19.86 -25.77
CA LEU A 8 33.63 19.20 -24.48
C LEU A 8 33.90 20.19 -23.35
N LEU A 9 32.96 20.35 -22.45
CA LEU A 9 33.21 20.92 -21.13
C LEU A 9 33.29 19.79 -20.10
N LYS A 10 34.51 19.52 -19.68
CA LYS A 10 34.86 18.79 -18.47
C LYS A 10 34.52 19.68 -17.27
N ALA A 11 33.61 19.23 -16.40
CA ALA A 11 33.53 19.73 -15.04
C ALA A 11 33.93 18.61 -14.10
N GLY A 12 35.03 18.85 -13.37
CA GLY A 12 35.63 17.88 -12.47
C GLY A 12 34.84 17.70 -11.20
N PHE A 13 34.63 16.46 -10.83
CA PHE A 13 34.22 16.06 -9.49
C PHE A 13 35.49 15.88 -8.64
N GLY A 14 35.66 16.75 -7.65
CA GLY A 14 36.61 16.55 -6.56
C GLY A 14 36.02 15.63 -5.49
N PRO A 15 36.81 14.73 -4.91
CA PRO A 15 36.33 13.80 -3.91
C PRO A 15 36.34 14.44 -2.52
N CYS A 16 35.18 14.47 -1.85
CA CYS A 16 35.11 14.62 -0.40
C CYS A 16 34.53 13.35 0.18
N LEU A 17 35.42 12.48 0.63
CA LEU A 17 35.16 11.29 1.40
C LEU A 17 35.20 11.63 2.90
N LEU A 18 34.08 11.34 3.61
CA LEU A 18 33.93 10.76 4.95
C LEU A 18 34.41 11.57 6.19
N PRO A 19 33.92 11.24 7.40
CA PRO A 19 33.03 10.20 7.89
C PRO A 19 31.85 10.74 8.74
N CYS A 20 30.67 10.20 8.65
CA CYS A 20 29.67 10.37 9.71
C CYS A 20 29.29 9.04 10.30
N SER A 21 29.74 8.91 11.49
CA SER A 21 29.67 7.76 12.37
C SER A 21 28.24 7.35 12.74
N PHE A 22 28.08 6.07 12.95
CA PHE A 22 27.03 5.39 13.67
C PHE A 22 26.81 5.97 15.08
N ILE A 23 26.00 7.02 15.20
CA ILE A 23 25.43 7.47 16.49
C ILE A 23 24.15 8.24 16.17
N LEU A 24 23.03 7.54 15.98
CA LEU A 24 21.71 8.20 15.93
C LEU A 24 20.54 7.31 16.36
N LEU A 25 20.81 6.25 17.13
CA LEU A 25 19.72 5.42 17.65
C LEU A 25 19.45 5.59 19.16
N THR A 26 20.17 6.44 19.85
CA THR A 26 20.04 6.62 21.32
C THR A 26 19.49 7.96 21.77
N THR A 27 19.19 8.89 20.89
CA THR A 27 18.77 10.25 21.26
C THR A 27 17.28 10.57 21.08
N VAL A 28 16.47 9.64 20.61
CA VAL A 28 15.02 9.88 20.44
C VAL A 28 14.20 9.58 21.71
N ILE A 29 14.80 8.97 22.75
CA ILE A 29 14.09 8.61 23.98
C ILE A 29 14.28 9.65 25.12
N SER A 30 15.13 10.66 24.96
CA SER A 30 15.48 11.60 26.06
C SER A 30 14.87 13.01 25.96
N ALA A 31 13.95 13.28 25.06
CA ALA A 31 13.40 14.64 24.88
C ALA A 31 11.98 14.85 25.41
N SER A 32 11.53 14.08 26.43
CA SER A 32 10.21 14.27 27.02
C SER A 32 10.24 14.37 28.55
N ALA A 33 11.23 15.05 29.10
CA ALA A 33 11.24 15.39 30.53
C ALA A 33 11.72 16.83 30.68
N HIS A 34 10.82 17.81 30.61
CA HIS A 34 10.88 19.09 31.35
C HIS A 34 9.71 19.99 30.93
N ALA A 35 8.63 19.87 31.67
CA ALA A 35 7.73 21.00 31.91
C ALA A 35 7.29 20.88 33.37
N LYS A 36 7.81 21.79 34.16
CA LYS A 36 7.48 21.96 35.58
C LYS A 36 6.19 22.75 35.78
N ASP A 37 5.50 22.32 36.84
CA ASP A 37 4.73 23.05 37.84
C ASP A 37 3.59 23.99 37.47
N ALA A 38 2.39 23.60 37.90
CA ALA A 38 1.55 24.44 38.75
C ALA A 38 0.38 23.67 39.41
N THR A 39 0.53 23.46 40.72
CA THR A 39 -0.49 23.53 41.80
C THR A 39 -1.72 22.64 41.84
N THR A 40 -1.69 21.77 42.83
CA THR A 40 -2.75 21.05 43.58
C THR A 40 -3.76 22.00 44.29
N PRO A 41 -4.98 21.53 44.74
CA PRO A 41 -5.03 20.71 45.95
C PRO A 41 -6.14 19.60 46.01
N LEU A 42 -5.75 18.50 46.68
CA LEU A 42 -6.38 17.73 47.77
C LEU A 42 -7.90 17.49 47.78
N ILE A 43 -8.31 16.23 47.86
CA ILE A 43 -9.05 15.61 48.99
C ILE A 43 -9.00 14.08 48.84
N ASN A 44 -8.49 13.42 49.86
CA ASN A 44 -8.61 12.03 50.27
C ASN A 44 -9.61 11.98 51.46
N PRO A 45 -10.06 10.88 52.07
CA PRO A 45 -9.79 9.42 51.87
C PRO A 45 -11.02 8.50 52.07
N HIS A 46 -10.90 7.19 51.86
CA HIS A 46 -11.22 6.12 52.83
C HIS A 46 -11.08 4.73 52.18
N SER A 47 -10.16 3.96 52.72
CA SER A 47 -10.17 2.49 52.78
C SER A 47 -10.90 2.02 54.05
N PRO A 48 -11.32 0.75 54.17
CA PRO A 48 -10.45 -0.37 54.55
C PRO A 48 -10.83 -1.74 53.96
N ALA A 49 -9.86 -2.58 53.65
CA ALA A 49 -9.24 -3.66 54.44
C ALA A 49 -10.01 -5.00 54.59
N SER A 50 -9.24 -6.05 54.34
CA SER A 50 -9.23 -7.45 54.87
C SER A 50 -10.22 -8.44 54.25
N ALA A 51 -9.90 -9.71 53.96
CA ALA A 51 -8.97 -10.62 54.66
C ALA A 51 -8.65 -11.85 53.80
N LEU A 52 -7.51 -12.41 54.09
CA LEU A 52 -7.00 -13.76 53.85
C LEU A 52 -8.00 -14.91 53.91
N VAL A 53 -7.80 -15.95 53.03
CA VAL A 53 -7.72 -17.34 53.48
C VAL A 53 -6.77 -18.12 52.57
N ARG A 54 -5.73 -18.71 53.16
CA ARG A 54 -4.90 -19.80 52.64
C ARG A 54 -5.62 -21.12 52.86
N HIS A 55 -5.44 -22.05 51.89
CA HIS A 55 -5.31 -23.46 52.27
C HIS A 55 -4.40 -24.21 51.29
N HIS A 56 -3.43 -24.87 51.88
CA HIS A 56 -2.54 -25.92 51.34
C HIS A 56 -3.32 -27.21 51.08
N THR A 57 -2.85 -28.04 50.11
CA THR A 57 -2.27 -29.37 50.42
C THR A 57 -1.86 -30.08 49.14
N HIS A 58 -0.62 -30.55 49.10
CA HIS A 58 -0.03 -31.87 48.79
C HIS A 58 -0.74 -32.70 47.70
N GLY A 59 -0.14 -33.14 46.62
CA GLY A 59 1.13 -33.86 46.51
C GLY A 59 0.84 -35.31 46.16
N GLN A 60 1.30 -35.75 45.00
CA GLN A 60 1.86 -37.10 44.88
C GLN A 60 2.46 -37.33 43.49
N ILE A 61 3.70 -37.71 43.52
CA ILE A 61 4.51 -38.26 42.44
C ILE A 61 4.09 -39.71 42.22
N ALA A 62 3.83 -40.13 41.00
CA ALA A 62 3.77 -41.55 40.67
C ALA A 62 4.72 -41.85 39.51
N THR A 63 5.56 -42.78 39.80
CA THR A 63 6.73 -43.29 39.11
C THR A 63 6.37 -44.11 37.86
N ILE A 64 7.24 -44.02 36.91
CA ILE A 64 7.30 -44.72 35.62
C ILE A 64 7.47 -46.24 35.85
N SER A 65 6.79 -47.02 35.06
CA SER A 65 7.19 -48.41 34.75
C SER A 65 7.13 -48.64 33.26
N SER A 66 8.30 -48.99 32.75
CA SER A 66 8.59 -49.44 31.42
C SER A 66 7.93 -50.77 31.10
N VAL A 67 7.25 -50.89 29.97
CA VAL A 67 6.98 -52.18 29.32
C VAL A 67 7.37 -52.13 27.87
N THR A 68 8.27 -53.02 27.53
CA THR A 68 8.88 -53.30 26.24
C THR A 68 7.88 -53.94 25.25
N ALA A 69 8.14 -53.68 23.99
CA ALA A 69 7.55 -54.00 22.71
C ALA A 69 6.86 -55.37 22.48
N PRO A 70 6.14 -55.55 21.38
CA PRO A 70 6.79 -55.93 20.15
C PRO A 70 6.33 -55.24 18.87
N HIS A 71 7.30 -55.12 18.02
CA HIS A 71 7.32 -54.74 16.65
C HIS A 71 6.29 -55.50 15.80
N ASN A 72 5.35 -54.75 15.17
CA ASN A 72 4.68 -55.26 13.99
C ASN A 72 4.61 -54.11 12.94
N GLN A 73 5.52 -54.17 12.00
CA GLN A 73 5.51 -53.29 10.83
C GLN A 73 4.39 -53.70 9.89
N SER A 74 3.27 -53.00 9.96
CA SER A 74 2.35 -52.92 8.83
C SER A 74 2.80 -51.74 7.94
N ARG A 75 3.42 -52.07 6.80
CA ARG A 75 3.68 -51.11 5.72
C ARG A 75 2.36 -50.42 5.32
N SER A 76 2.19 -49.19 5.72
CA SER A 76 1.21 -48.29 5.08
C SER A 76 1.53 -48.19 3.59
N PRO A 77 0.51 -48.28 2.72
CA PRO A 77 0.73 -48.07 1.30
C PRO A 77 1.29 -46.66 1.09
N ALA A 78 2.39 -46.59 0.33
CA ALA A 78 3.00 -45.33 -0.06
C ALA A 78 1.92 -44.39 -0.61
N GLN A 79 1.64 -43.31 0.11
CA GLN A 79 0.85 -42.21 -0.43
C GLN A 79 1.54 -41.76 -1.71
N LYS A 80 0.86 -41.96 -2.85
CA LYS A 80 1.24 -41.31 -4.10
C LYS A 80 1.44 -39.84 -3.80
N PRO A 81 2.57 -39.21 -4.25
CA PRO A 81 2.76 -37.79 -4.09
C PRO A 81 1.53 -37.10 -4.65
N ALA A 82 0.90 -36.26 -3.84
CA ALA A 82 -0.21 -35.44 -4.27
C ALA A 82 0.23 -34.73 -5.56
N LYS A 83 -0.48 -34.97 -6.66
CA LYS A 83 -0.26 -34.33 -7.94
C LYS A 83 -0.24 -32.83 -7.65
N GLU A 84 0.89 -32.15 -7.83
CA GLU A 84 0.91 -30.69 -7.75
C GLU A 84 -0.21 -30.20 -8.67
N SER A 85 -1.24 -29.58 -8.09
CA SER A 85 -2.32 -28.99 -8.87
C SER A 85 -1.69 -27.98 -9.82
N SER A 86 -1.83 -28.22 -11.12
CA SER A 86 -1.33 -27.26 -12.08
C SER A 86 -2.12 -25.95 -11.91
N PHE A 87 -1.53 -24.83 -12.29
CA PHE A 87 -2.24 -23.53 -12.36
C PHE A 87 -3.62 -23.64 -13.03
N TRP A 88 -3.76 -24.59 -13.95
CA TRP A 88 -4.96 -24.83 -14.75
C TRP A 88 -5.98 -25.76 -14.06
N ASP A 89 -5.53 -26.55 -13.10
CA ASP A 89 -6.40 -27.37 -12.25
C ASP A 89 -6.93 -26.58 -11.07
N ALA A 90 -6.31 -25.45 -10.74
CA ALA A 90 -6.86 -24.53 -9.77
C ALA A 90 -8.18 -23.96 -10.31
N GLU A 91 -9.23 -24.13 -9.56
CA GLU A 91 -10.52 -23.51 -9.83
C GLU A 91 -10.30 -22.01 -10.08
N MET A 92 -10.82 -21.49 -11.19
CA MET A 92 -10.54 -20.15 -11.73
C MET A 92 -10.33 -19.11 -10.64
N LEU A 93 -9.08 -18.77 -10.41
CA LEU A 93 -8.74 -17.81 -9.38
C LEU A 93 -9.12 -16.39 -9.81
N PRO A 94 -9.62 -15.56 -8.90
CA PRO A 94 -9.84 -14.16 -9.21
C PRO A 94 -8.51 -13.48 -9.52
N PRO A 95 -8.51 -12.35 -10.24
CA PRO A 95 -7.33 -11.53 -10.35
C PRO A 95 -6.87 -11.15 -8.94
N LEU A 96 -5.61 -11.39 -8.63
CA LEU A 96 -5.07 -11.10 -7.31
C LEU A 96 -4.79 -9.62 -7.20
N SER A 97 -5.55 -8.93 -6.39
CA SER A 97 -5.50 -7.46 -6.27
C SER A 97 -5.05 -6.98 -4.90
N SER A 98 -4.69 -7.87 -3.99
CA SER A 98 -4.19 -7.50 -2.68
C SER A 98 -2.70 -7.16 -2.75
N ARG A 99 -2.37 -6.07 -3.40
CA ARG A 99 -0.98 -5.65 -3.55
C ARG A 99 -0.51 -4.88 -2.33
N SER A 100 0.67 -5.23 -1.85
CA SER A 100 1.39 -4.44 -0.88
C SER A 100 1.79 -3.06 -1.41
N GLU A 101 2.02 -2.94 -2.71
CA GLU A 101 2.20 -1.66 -3.39
C GLU A 101 1.06 -0.68 -3.16
N ALA A 102 -0.15 -1.16 -2.93
CA ALA A 102 -1.27 -0.31 -2.55
C ALA A 102 -0.99 0.48 -1.26
N TYR A 103 -0.04 0.04 -0.47
CA TYR A 103 0.43 0.69 0.75
C TYR A 103 1.78 1.42 0.56
N GLY A 104 2.32 1.46 -0.66
CA GLY A 104 3.52 2.22 -0.98
C GLY A 104 4.84 1.54 -0.73
N TYR A 105 4.83 0.28 -0.37
CA TYR A 105 6.07 -0.47 -0.23
C TYR A 105 6.45 -1.19 -1.50
N PRO A 106 7.73 -1.22 -1.88
CA PRO A 106 8.24 -2.21 -2.80
C PRO A 106 7.92 -3.60 -2.23
N GLN A 107 7.23 -4.42 -2.99
CA GLN A 107 6.68 -5.70 -2.52
C GLN A 107 7.71 -6.65 -1.95
N MET A 108 8.88 -6.67 -2.55
CA MET A 108 9.97 -7.52 -2.12
C MET A 108 10.56 -7.13 -0.77
N LEU A 109 10.36 -5.90 -0.35
CA LEU A 109 10.77 -5.39 0.96
C LEU A 109 9.68 -5.56 2.02
N GLU A 110 8.48 -5.96 1.63
CA GLU A 110 7.49 -6.45 2.58
C GLU A 110 7.87 -7.84 3.03
N LEU A 111 8.40 -7.89 4.19
CA LEU A 111 8.80 -9.15 4.78
C LEU A 111 7.60 -10.02 5.08
N ASN A 112 7.83 -11.29 4.92
CA ASN A 112 7.03 -12.45 5.24
C ASN A 112 6.49 -12.44 6.68
N ALA A 113 5.74 -11.42 7.04
CA ALA A 113 5.09 -11.33 8.33
C ALA A 113 3.90 -12.31 8.44
N VAL A 114 3.60 -13.05 7.36
CA VAL A 114 2.52 -14.03 7.34
C VAL A 114 3.11 -15.43 7.32
N PRO A 115 2.84 -16.27 8.32
CA PRO A 115 3.21 -17.68 8.26
C PRO A 115 2.66 -18.32 6.98
N PRO A 116 3.41 -19.20 6.30
CA PRO A 116 2.94 -19.87 5.09
C PRO A 116 1.61 -20.60 5.25
N SER A 117 1.35 -21.12 6.46
CA SER A 117 0.08 -21.78 6.82
C SER A 117 -1.15 -20.86 6.82
N LEU A 118 -0.94 -19.54 6.84
CA LEU A 118 -1.98 -18.53 6.80
C LEU A 118 -2.13 -17.87 5.42
N LEU A 119 -1.49 -18.40 4.39
CA LEU A 119 -1.58 -17.91 3.03
C LEU A 119 -2.45 -18.82 2.18
N HIS A 120 -3.29 -18.25 1.34
CA HIS A 120 -3.92 -18.99 0.25
C HIS A 120 -2.87 -19.34 -0.80
N GLN A 121 -2.93 -20.56 -1.33
CA GLN A 121 -2.07 -20.95 -2.42
C GLN A 121 -2.48 -20.17 -3.67
N GLY A 122 -1.58 -19.32 -4.14
CA GLY A 122 -1.76 -18.65 -5.41
C GLY A 122 -1.29 -19.53 -6.57
N PRO A 123 -1.63 -19.16 -7.82
CA PRO A 123 -1.33 -19.96 -9.00
C PRO A 123 0.17 -20.22 -9.19
N TRP A 124 1.01 -19.41 -8.61
CA TRP A 124 2.44 -19.45 -8.86
C TRP A 124 3.25 -20.12 -7.76
N GLY A 125 2.77 -20.14 -6.54
CA GLY A 125 3.44 -20.78 -5.40
C GLY A 125 4.93 -20.39 -5.25
N VAL A 126 5.32 -19.25 -5.84
CA VAL A 126 6.70 -18.91 -6.14
C VAL A 126 7.44 -18.49 -4.91
N PHE A 127 6.78 -17.64 -4.16
CA PHE A 127 7.30 -17.11 -2.94
C PHE A 127 6.31 -17.42 -1.83
N ASN A 128 6.77 -18.00 -0.75
CA ASN A 128 6.02 -18.02 0.50
C ASN A 128 5.98 -16.62 1.10
N THR A 129 5.94 -15.61 0.25
CA THR A 129 6.05 -14.20 0.61
C THR A 129 4.93 -13.44 -0.05
N ASN A 130 4.58 -12.31 0.50
CA ASN A 130 3.58 -11.42 -0.09
C ASN A 130 4.01 -10.81 -1.43
N SER A 131 5.31 -10.87 -1.79
CA SER A 131 5.83 -10.23 -2.99
C SER A 131 5.13 -10.68 -4.26
N GLY A 132 5.00 -11.99 -4.45
CA GLY A 132 4.33 -12.54 -5.63
C GLY A 132 2.83 -12.25 -5.63
N ALA A 133 2.18 -12.38 -4.46
CA ALA A 133 0.76 -12.10 -4.31
C ALA A 133 0.42 -10.65 -4.63
N ALA A 134 1.25 -9.74 -4.19
CA ALA A 134 1.05 -8.32 -4.38
C ALA A 134 1.04 -7.89 -5.85
N ALA A 135 1.73 -8.62 -6.74
CA ALA A 135 1.69 -8.36 -8.17
C ALA A 135 0.70 -9.25 -8.94
N GLY A 136 -0.10 -10.02 -8.23
CA GLY A 136 -0.97 -11.01 -8.84
C GLY A 136 -0.29 -12.35 -9.14
N TRP A 137 0.92 -12.55 -8.61
CA TRP A 137 1.70 -13.76 -8.77
C TRP A 137 2.06 -14.34 -7.40
N GLY A 138 1.56 -15.49 -7.05
CA GLY A 138 1.87 -16.16 -5.80
C GLY A 138 0.70 -16.26 -4.83
N THR A 139 0.99 -16.23 -3.55
CA THR A 139 -0.01 -16.47 -2.49
C THR A 139 -0.71 -15.19 -2.06
N VAL A 140 -2.00 -15.32 -1.72
CA VAL A 140 -2.79 -14.25 -1.10
C VAL A 140 -2.80 -14.44 0.40
N ALA A 141 -2.79 -13.37 1.16
CA ALA A 141 -2.94 -13.43 2.62
C ALA A 141 -4.23 -14.15 3.00
N TYR A 142 -4.21 -14.85 4.14
CA TYR A 142 -5.37 -15.61 4.63
C TYR A 142 -6.65 -14.77 4.67
N TYR A 143 -6.54 -13.52 5.12
CA TYR A 143 -7.53 -12.48 4.93
C TYR A 143 -6.90 -11.36 4.10
N SER A 144 -7.42 -11.16 2.89
CA SER A 144 -6.91 -10.18 1.95
C SER A 144 -7.49 -8.80 2.20
N ASN A 145 -6.75 -7.75 1.88
CA ASN A 145 -7.28 -6.37 1.84
C ASN A 145 -8.40 -6.22 0.80
N VAL A 146 -8.36 -7.04 -0.24
CA VAL A 146 -9.43 -7.18 -1.24
C VAL A 146 -10.11 -8.52 -1.00
N ARG A 147 -11.22 -8.50 -0.27
CA ARG A 147 -11.87 -9.70 0.27
C ARG A 147 -12.32 -10.70 -0.81
N TRP A 148 -12.77 -10.22 -1.95
CA TRP A 148 -13.16 -11.08 -3.07
C TRP A 148 -11.98 -11.77 -3.78
N ALA A 149 -10.73 -11.40 -3.47
CA ALA A 149 -9.54 -12.11 -3.95
C ALA A 149 -9.22 -13.37 -3.13
N GLU A 150 -9.93 -13.62 -2.04
CA GLU A 150 -9.77 -14.83 -1.21
C GLU A 150 -10.43 -16.03 -1.90
N ASP A 151 -9.78 -17.19 -1.87
CA ASP A 151 -10.33 -18.45 -2.34
C ASP A 151 -10.66 -19.36 -1.15
N TRP A 152 -11.96 -19.55 -0.91
CA TRP A 152 -12.47 -20.40 0.15
C TRP A 152 -13.04 -21.72 -0.38
N SER A 153 -12.92 -22.01 -1.66
CA SER A 153 -13.40 -23.26 -2.28
C SER A 153 -12.77 -24.52 -1.66
N ARG A 154 -11.57 -24.36 -1.04
CA ARG A 154 -10.93 -25.43 -0.26
C ARG A 154 -11.77 -25.99 0.88
N LEU A 155 -12.75 -25.23 1.38
CA LEU A 155 -13.66 -25.66 2.43
C LEU A 155 -14.81 -26.54 1.91
N ARG A 156 -14.93 -26.71 0.60
CA ARG A 156 -15.87 -27.67 0.00
C ARG A 156 -15.56 -29.06 0.54
N ASN A 157 -16.59 -29.76 1.00
CA ASN A 157 -16.46 -31.10 1.60
C ASN A 157 -15.59 -31.19 2.86
N ASP A 158 -15.16 -30.06 3.46
CA ASP A 158 -14.42 -30.07 4.71
C ASP A 158 -15.36 -30.31 5.90
N LYS A 159 -15.21 -31.46 6.53
CA LYS A 159 -16.01 -31.83 7.71
C LYS A 159 -15.80 -30.92 8.93
N ASN A 160 -14.69 -30.17 8.94
CA ASN A 160 -14.33 -29.27 10.04
C ASN A 160 -14.71 -27.80 9.78
N ARG A 161 -15.24 -27.46 8.62
CA ARG A 161 -15.57 -26.06 8.23
C ARG A 161 -16.51 -25.36 9.21
N ASN A 162 -17.38 -26.12 9.90
CA ASN A 162 -18.37 -25.56 10.82
C ASN A 162 -17.85 -25.35 12.26
N LYS A 163 -16.57 -25.61 12.53
CA LYS A 163 -16.02 -25.55 13.90
C LYS A 163 -15.45 -24.19 14.30
N SER A 164 -15.44 -23.21 13.40
CA SER A 164 -14.84 -21.90 13.65
C SER A 164 -15.54 -20.80 12.84
N LEU A 165 -15.05 -19.58 12.92
CA LEU A 165 -15.47 -18.47 12.04
C LEU A 165 -15.37 -18.82 10.54
N GLU A 166 -14.60 -19.82 10.16
CA GLU A 166 -14.54 -20.34 8.79
C GLU A 166 -15.87 -20.88 8.29
N ALA A 167 -16.81 -21.24 9.18
CA ALA A 167 -18.17 -21.59 8.81
C ALA A 167 -18.85 -20.50 7.95
N LEU A 168 -18.49 -19.24 8.18
CA LEU A 168 -19.02 -18.09 7.44
C LEU A 168 -18.30 -17.86 6.10
N LYS A 169 -17.20 -18.58 5.83
CA LYS A 169 -16.42 -18.47 4.61
C LYS A 169 -16.90 -19.38 3.48
N PHE A 170 -17.68 -20.39 3.80
CA PHE A 170 -18.23 -21.29 2.81
C PHE A 170 -19.63 -21.78 3.25
N ILE A 171 -20.66 -21.04 2.86
CA ILE A 171 -22.07 -21.29 3.19
C ILE A 171 -22.73 -21.85 1.92
N PRO A 172 -22.89 -23.16 1.78
CA PRO A 172 -23.50 -23.75 0.58
C PRO A 172 -25.01 -23.53 0.55
N PHE A 173 -25.56 -23.30 -0.64
CA PHE A 173 -27.00 -23.16 -0.89
C PHE A 173 -27.60 -24.36 -1.63
N ASN A 174 -26.77 -25.28 -2.15
CA ASN A 174 -27.22 -26.48 -2.82
C ASN A 174 -26.42 -27.71 -2.35
N LYS A 175 -26.96 -28.91 -2.62
CA LYS A 175 -26.35 -30.18 -2.21
C LYS A 175 -24.97 -30.42 -2.81
N ASP A 176 -24.76 -29.96 -4.03
CA ASP A 176 -23.50 -30.15 -4.74
C ASP A 176 -22.46 -29.08 -4.37
N GLU A 177 -22.83 -28.17 -3.46
CA GLU A 177 -21.98 -27.07 -2.97
C GLU A 177 -21.38 -26.20 -4.13
N THR A 178 -22.08 -26.16 -5.27
CA THR A 178 -21.67 -25.35 -6.43
C THR A 178 -22.16 -23.91 -6.32
N VAL A 179 -23.18 -23.66 -5.50
CA VAL A 179 -23.64 -22.31 -5.14
C VAL A 179 -23.33 -22.10 -3.67
N TYR A 180 -22.47 -21.15 -3.38
CA TYR A 180 -22.06 -20.85 -2.00
C TYR A 180 -21.78 -19.36 -1.81
N MET A 181 -21.84 -18.90 -0.56
CA MET A 181 -21.54 -17.53 -0.17
C MET A 181 -20.39 -17.47 0.83
N THR A 182 -19.52 -16.52 0.66
CA THR A 182 -18.47 -16.14 1.61
C THR A 182 -18.82 -14.82 2.26
N LEU A 183 -18.88 -14.77 3.59
CA LEU A 183 -19.01 -13.51 4.32
C LEU A 183 -17.64 -13.00 4.77
N SER A 184 -17.49 -11.69 4.80
CA SER A 184 -16.27 -11.02 5.25
C SER A 184 -16.61 -9.77 6.04
N ALA A 185 -15.72 -9.39 6.95
CA ALA A 185 -15.80 -8.15 7.69
C ALA A 185 -14.41 -7.60 7.99
N ASN A 186 -14.31 -6.30 8.13
CA ASN A 186 -13.12 -5.60 8.60
C ASN A 186 -13.53 -4.51 9.57
N PHE A 187 -12.77 -4.38 10.64
CA PHE A 187 -12.89 -3.30 11.61
C PHE A 187 -11.51 -2.70 11.85
N GLU A 188 -11.35 -1.43 11.55
CA GLU A 188 -10.09 -0.73 11.66
C GLU A 188 -10.24 0.51 12.53
N ASN A 189 -9.37 0.65 13.52
CA ASN A 189 -9.20 1.87 14.31
C ASN A 189 -7.81 2.44 14.08
N ARG A 190 -7.73 3.74 13.79
CA ARG A 190 -6.48 4.48 13.63
C ARG A 190 -6.43 5.70 14.51
N ASN A 191 -5.26 5.93 15.09
CA ASN A 191 -4.96 7.09 15.90
C ASN A 191 -3.76 7.81 15.28
N PHE A 192 -3.94 9.07 14.93
CA PHE A 192 -2.94 9.92 14.31
C PHE A 192 -2.55 11.02 15.28
N TYR A 193 -1.25 11.25 15.38
CA TYR A 193 -0.66 12.46 15.93
C TYR A 193 0.16 13.14 14.84
N ASP A 194 -0.09 14.41 14.58
CA ASP A 194 0.63 15.20 13.60
C ASP A 194 1.01 16.54 14.21
N GLN A 195 2.29 16.69 14.51
CA GLN A 195 2.78 17.88 15.17
C GLN A 195 2.68 19.13 14.29
N LYS A 196 2.88 18.95 12.97
CA LYS A 196 2.89 20.05 11.98
C LYS A 196 2.21 19.63 10.68
N ALA A 197 0.92 19.33 10.78
CA ALA A 197 0.14 18.83 9.66
C ALA A 197 0.30 19.69 8.39
N GLY A 198 0.57 19.02 7.26
CA GLY A 198 0.82 19.67 5.97
C GLY A 198 1.99 20.65 6.03
N LEU A 199 3.11 20.26 6.63
CA LEU A 199 4.28 21.11 6.84
C LEU A 199 3.97 22.41 7.62
N GLY A 200 2.96 22.38 8.50
CA GLY A 200 2.56 23.54 9.32
C GLY A 200 1.57 24.49 8.63
N THR A 201 1.05 24.15 7.46
CA THR A 201 -0.01 24.94 6.80
C THR A 201 -1.34 24.88 7.55
N VAL A 202 -1.54 23.88 8.38
CA VAL A 202 -2.69 23.77 9.28
C VAL A 202 -2.50 24.68 10.48
N ARG A 203 -3.37 25.67 10.63
CA ARG A 203 -3.23 26.73 11.64
C ARG A 203 -3.23 26.26 13.08
N LYS A 204 -3.95 25.17 13.39
CA LYS A 204 -4.03 24.61 14.74
C LYS A 204 -3.19 23.33 14.82
N SER A 205 -2.21 23.33 15.70
CA SER A 205 -1.30 22.19 15.93
C SER A 205 -0.94 22.06 17.41
N PRO A 206 -0.58 20.87 17.90
CA PRO A 206 -0.61 19.60 17.18
C PRO A 206 -2.02 19.15 16.85
N ALA A 207 -2.14 18.36 15.80
CA ALA A 207 -3.40 17.75 15.39
C ALA A 207 -3.48 16.28 15.85
N TYR A 208 -4.61 15.91 16.42
CA TYR A 208 -4.93 14.55 16.80
C TYR A 208 -6.15 14.10 16.01
N ARG A 209 -6.12 12.90 15.45
CA ARG A 209 -7.25 12.32 14.74
C ARG A 209 -7.43 10.85 15.14
N ASN A 210 -8.65 10.49 15.44
CA ASN A 210 -9.09 9.11 15.53
C ASN A 210 -10.02 8.81 14.34
N THR A 211 -9.82 7.68 13.71
CA THR A 211 -10.73 7.18 12.67
C THR A 211 -11.16 5.76 12.98
N LEU A 212 -12.42 5.48 12.70
CA LEU A 212 -13.03 4.19 12.85
C LEU A 212 -13.67 3.81 11.52
N ARG A 213 -13.33 2.65 11.00
CA ARG A 213 -13.93 2.08 9.80
C ARG A 213 -14.40 0.67 10.09
N TRP A 214 -15.57 0.33 9.57
CA TRP A 214 -15.96 -1.07 9.44
C TRP A 214 -16.49 -1.30 8.03
N SER A 215 -16.28 -2.51 7.52
CA SER A 215 -16.91 -3.00 6.31
C SER A 215 -17.42 -4.41 6.50
N ALA A 216 -18.46 -4.76 5.74
CA ALA A 216 -19.02 -6.09 5.70
C ALA A 216 -19.36 -6.46 4.26
N GLY A 217 -18.89 -7.62 3.81
CA GLY A 217 -19.02 -8.09 2.44
C GLY A 217 -19.66 -9.46 2.34
N ALA A 218 -20.34 -9.69 1.23
CA ALA A 218 -20.88 -10.97 0.81
C ALA A 218 -20.44 -11.29 -0.62
N ASP A 219 -19.85 -12.45 -0.84
CA ASP A 219 -19.35 -12.96 -2.10
C ASP A 219 -20.13 -14.22 -2.47
N LEU A 220 -21.09 -14.11 -3.38
CA LEU A 220 -21.92 -15.20 -3.85
C LEU A 220 -21.34 -15.80 -5.12
N HIS A 221 -20.95 -17.06 -5.04
CA HIS A 221 -20.47 -17.86 -6.17
C HIS A 221 -21.60 -18.73 -6.73
N ILE A 222 -21.83 -18.64 -8.04
CA ILE A 222 -22.84 -19.43 -8.76
C ILE A 222 -22.11 -20.28 -9.80
N GLY A 223 -21.90 -21.53 -9.47
CA GLY A 223 -21.02 -22.42 -10.23
C GLY A 223 -19.59 -21.93 -10.24
N LYS A 224 -18.90 -22.18 -11.36
CA LYS A 224 -17.51 -21.75 -11.59
C LYS A 224 -17.39 -20.42 -12.31
N HIS A 225 -18.47 -19.91 -12.87
CA HIS A 225 -18.46 -18.88 -13.89
C HIS A 225 -18.98 -17.53 -13.45
N VAL A 226 -19.86 -17.47 -12.46
CA VAL A 226 -20.53 -16.23 -12.05
C VAL A 226 -20.28 -15.93 -10.58
N ARG A 227 -19.95 -14.69 -10.29
CA ARG A 227 -19.84 -14.14 -8.94
C ARG A 227 -20.66 -12.87 -8.84
N LEU A 228 -21.31 -12.70 -7.71
CA LEU A 228 -21.90 -11.43 -7.28
C LEU A 228 -21.25 -11.03 -5.96
N TYR A 229 -20.63 -9.85 -5.94
CA TYR A 229 -19.97 -9.31 -4.75
C TYR A 229 -20.62 -8.01 -4.31
N GLY A 230 -20.88 -7.90 -3.01
CA GLY A 230 -21.37 -6.69 -2.37
C GLY A 230 -20.63 -6.42 -1.07
N GLU A 231 -20.23 -5.16 -0.83
CA GLU A 231 -19.57 -4.71 0.40
C GLU A 231 -20.14 -3.37 0.84
N LEU A 232 -20.56 -3.29 2.09
CA LEU A 232 -20.95 -2.06 2.77
C LEU A 232 -19.77 -1.54 3.60
N LEU A 233 -19.64 -0.23 3.70
CA LEU A 233 -18.63 0.43 4.51
C LEU A 233 -19.23 1.61 5.26
N SER A 234 -18.82 1.77 6.52
CA SER A 234 -19.03 2.97 7.31
C SER A 234 -17.70 3.52 7.80
N GLY A 235 -17.54 4.82 7.78
CA GLY A 235 -16.36 5.52 8.24
C GLY A 235 -16.70 6.66 9.18
N GLN A 236 -16.02 6.74 10.29
CA GLN A 236 -16.13 7.82 11.27
C GLN A 236 -14.76 8.45 11.50
N ALA A 237 -14.74 9.77 11.67
CA ALA A 237 -13.52 10.50 11.99
C ALA A 237 -13.83 11.59 13.01
N GLY A 238 -12.95 11.74 13.99
CA GLY A 238 -13.00 12.76 15.00
C GLY A 238 -11.60 13.17 15.44
N GLY A 239 -11.49 14.17 16.30
CA GLY A 239 -10.20 14.58 16.85
C GLY A 239 -10.15 16.05 17.17
N VAL A 240 -8.95 16.50 17.53
CA VAL A 240 -8.67 17.87 17.97
C VAL A 240 -7.71 18.53 17.00
N ASN A 241 -7.97 19.79 16.68
CA ASN A 241 -7.12 20.63 15.81
C ASN A 241 -6.95 20.07 14.38
N TYR A 242 -7.73 19.09 13.99
CA TYR A 242 -7.66 18.52 12.64
C TYR A 242 -8.80 19.08 11.78
N TYR A 243 -8.49 19.36 10.53
CA TYR A 243 -9.45 19.89 9.55
C TYR A 243 -9.85 18.79 8.55
N GLY A 244 -10.97 18.99 7.87
CA GLY A 244 -11.43 18.10 6.79
C GLY A 244 -12.25 16.90 7.23
N TYR A 245 -12.56 16.73 8.52
CA TYR A 245 -13.40 15.62 9.02
C TYR A 245 -14.81 15.56 8.43
N ALA A 246 -15.31 16.67 7.92
CA ALA A 246 -16.66 16.73 7.34
C ALA A 246 -16.71 16.13 5.93
N GLY A 247 -15.59 15.96 5.25
CA GLY A 247 -15.54 15.41 3.90
C GLY A 247 -15.92 13.94 3.84
N GLY A 248 -16.60 13.52 2.79
CA GLY A 248 -17.06 12.15 2.60
C GLY A 248 -15.95 11.09 2.48
N ARG A 249 -14.68 11.52 2.32
CA ARG A 249 -13.52 10.64 2.45
C ARG A 249 -13.17 10.31 3.91
N TRP A 250 -13.65 11.10 4.87
CA TRP A 250 -13.39 10.93 6.30
C TRP A 250 -14.61 10.40 7.05
N ARG A 251 -15.81 10.75 6.60
CA ARG A 251 -17.07 10.34 7.21
C ARG A 251 -18.00 9.78 6.17
N SER A 252 -18.55 8.61 6.44
CA SER A 252 -19.64 8.01 5.71
C SER A 252 -20.51 7.26 6.70
N LYS A 253 -21.81 7.54 6.76
CA LYS A 253 -22.69 6.79 7.68
C LYS A 253 -22.71 5.31 7.32
N ILE A 254 -23.02 4.99 6.09
CA ILE A 254 -22.93 3.67 5.47
C ILE A 254 -23.14 3.84 3.96
N ASP A 255 -22.35 3.14 3.15
CA ASP A 255 -22.54 3.15 1.70
C ASP A 255 -22.01 1.84 1.07
N ALA A 256 -22.42 1.57 -0.16
CA ALA A 256 -21.85 0.49 -0.94
C ALA A 256 -20.43 0.86 -1.36
N GLN A 257 -19.44 0.25 -0.73
CA GLN A 257 -18.04 0.38 -1.10
C GLN A 257 -17.73 -0.39 -2.38
N GLN A 258 -18.31 -1.58 -2.50
CA GLN A 258 -18.22 -2.41 -3.69
C GLN A 258 -19.57 -3.04 -3.99
N ALA A 259 -19.90 -3.18 -5.27
CA ALA A 259 -21.07 -3.89 -5.78
C ALA A 259 -20.84 -4.21 -7.24
N PHE A 260 -20.49 -5.45 -7.56
CA PHE A 260 -20.18 -5.85 -8.93
C PHE A 260 -20.60 -7.28 -9.24
N ILE A 261 -20.75 -7.55 -10.53
CA ILE A 261 -20.84 -8.89 -11.10
C ILE A 261 -19.53 -9.23 -11.80
N GLU A 262 -19.09 -10.47 -11.66
CA GLU A 262 -17.99 -11.06 -12.42
C GLU A 262 -18.48 -12.28 -13.19
N VAL A 263 -18.08 -12.36 -14.46
CA VAL A 263 -18.24 -13.57 -15.28
C VAL A 263 -16.87 -14.02 -15.72
N LYS A 264 -16.55 -15.30 -15.54
CA LYS A 264 -15.23 -15.85 -15.85
C LYS A 264 -15.31 -17.24 -16.45
N GLY A 265 -14.28 -17.61 -17.20
CA GLY A 265 -14.21 -18.89 -17.88
C GLY A 265 -12.82 -19.20 -18.41
N HIS A 266 -12.67 -20.37 -19.00
CA HIS A 266 -11.45 -20.81 -19.65
C HIS A 266 -11.61 -20.70 -21.16
N MET A 267 -10.74 -19.93 -21.81
CA MET A 267 -10.73 -19.74 -23.26
C MET A 267 -9.31 -19.40 -23.73
N LEU A 268 -8.92 -19.90 -24.88
CA LEU A 268 -7.59 -19.65 -25.49
C LEU A 268 -6.40 -19.98 -24.57
N GLY A 269 -6.55 -21.03 -23.75
CA GLY A 269 -5.52 -21.42 -22.78
C GLY A 269 -5.35 -20.47 -21.60
N ALA A 270 -6.27 -19.53 -21.39
CA ALA A 270 -6.27 -18.57 -20.30
C ALA A 270 -7.51 -18.70 -19.42
N THR A 271 -7.38 -18.35 -18.16
CA THR A 271 -8.52 -17.95 -17.33
C THR A 271 -8.84 -16.50 -17.64
N MET A 272 -10.02 -16.25 -18.18
CA MET A 272 -10.49 -14.92 -18.56
C MET A 272 -11.71 -14.54 -17.75
N GLY A 273 -11.86 -13.26 -17.47
CA GLY A 273 -13.05 -12.74 -16.82
C GLY A 273 -13.32 -11.28 -17.11
N ALA A 274 -14.55 -10.90 -16.85
CA ALA A 274 -15.02 -9.53 -16.93
C ALA A 274 -15.79 -9.17 -15.67
N MET A 275 -15.54 -7.98 -15.15
CA MET A 275 -16.20 -7.42 -13.98
C MET A 275 -16.90 -6.13 -14.39
N ALA A 276 -18.13 -5.94 -13.89
CA ALA A 276 -18.92 -4.73 -14.13
C ALA A 276 -19.55 -4.25 -12.82
N GLY A 277 -19.42 -2.97 -12.52
CA GLY A 277 -19.98 -2.38 -11.31
C GLY A 277 -19.00 -1.53 -10.53
N ARG A 278 -19.23 -1.42 -9.21
CA ARG A 278 -18.36 -0.70 -8.29
C ARG A 278 -17.36 -1.65 -7.65
N MET A 279 -16.09 -1.34 -7.76
CA MET A 279 -14.99 -2.19 -7.27
C MET A 279 -13.84 -1.39 -6.70
N VAL A 280 -13.07 -1.99 -5.81
CA VAL A 280 -11.73 -1.52 -5.44
C VAL A 280 -10.75 -1.97 -6.53
N PHE A 281 -9.91 -1.05 -7.01
CA PHE A 281 -8.90 -1.31 -8.04
C PHE A 281 -7.51 -1.00 -7.50
N LEU A 282 -6.68 -2.02 -7.36
CA LEU A 282 -5.32 -1.95 -6.82
C LEU A 282 -4.28 -2.55 -7.79
N ASP A 283 -4.68 -2.93 -9.00
CA ASP A 283 -3.83 -3.58 -9.99
C ASP A 283 -3.10 -2.57 -10.88
N ALA A 284 -2.42 -1.63 -10.24
CA ALA A 284 -1.59 -0.62 -10.88
C ALA A 284 -0.39 -0.29 -9.98
N PRO A 285 0.67 0.32 -10.52
CA PRO A 285 1.75 0.81 -9.68
C PRO A 285 1.23 1.80 -8.62
N ALA A 286 1.64 1.61 -7.36
CA ALA A 286 1.13 2.38 -6.22
C ALA A 286 1.46 3.88 -6.30
N TYR A 287 2.46 4.23 -7.08
CA TYR A 287 2.82 5.62 -7.38
C TYR A 287 1.94 6.28 -8.47
N ILE A 288 0.99 5.53 -9.07
CA ILE A 288 -0.06 6.07 -9.95
C ILE A 288 -1.41 6.00 -9.28
N THR A 289 -1.79 4.82 -8.77
CA THR A 289 -3.05 4.63 -8.06
C THR A 289 -2.86 3.66 -6.91
N ALA A 290 -3.44 4.00 -5.78
CA ALA A 290 -3.43 3.17 -4.57
C ALA A 290 -4.84 3.13 -3.98
N GLY A 291 -5.06 2.23 -3.03
CA GLY A 291 -6.34 2.11 -2.31
C GLY A 291 -6.70 3.34 -1.49
N SER A 292 -5.77 4.29 -1.36
CA SER A 292 -5.93 5.51 -0.57
C SER A 292 -6.41 5.22 0.83
N VAL A 293 -5.62 4.44 1.54
CA VAL A 293 -5.95 3.99 2.90
C VAL A 293 -5.82 5.07 3.97
N TYR A 294 -5.18 6.19 3.66
CA TYR A 294 -5.00 7.29 4.61
C TYR A 294 -6.33 7.91 5.06
N PRO A 295 -7.30 8.24 4.19
CA PRO A 295 -8.67 8.56 4.60
C PRO A 295 -9.40 7.32 5.10
N THR A 296 -10.47 7.53 5.86
CA THR A 296 -11.32 6.46 6.43
C THR A 296 -12.06 5.67 5.34
N VAL A 297 -12.48 6.35 4.27
CA VAL A 297 -13.16 5.74 3.11
C VAL A 297 -12.16 5.59 1.96
N PRO A 298 -11.73 4.37 1.64
CA PRO A 298 -10.83 4.09 0.51
C PRO A 298 -11.46 4.44 -0.84
N TYR A 299 -10.64 4.54 -1.88
CA TYR A 299 -11.16 4.68 -3.25
C TYR A 299 -11.92 3.43 -3.66
N SER A 300 -13.05 3.65 -4.32
CA SER A 300 -13.73 2.67 -5.15
C SER A 300 -14.04 3.28 -6.52
N TRP A 301 -14.18 2.42 -7.50
CA TRP A 301 -14.28 2.76 -8.90
C TRP A 301 -15.50 2.11 -9.53
N ASN A 302 -16.20 2.80 -10.39
CA ASN A 302 -17.38 2.31 -11.09
C ASN A 302 -17.04 2.13 -12.57
N GLY A 303 -17.29 0.95 -13.13
CA GLY A 303 -17.00 0.72 -14.54
C GLY A 303 -16.82 -0.74 -14.89
N LEU A 304 -15.96 -0.96 -15.87
CA LEU A 304 -15.70 -2.26 -16.46
C LEU A 304 -14.23 -2.62 -16.30
N ARG A 305 -13.97 -3.88 -16.02
CA ARG A 305 -12.64 -4.49 -16.02
C ARG A 305 -12.70 -5.83 -16.70
N GLY A 306 -11.76 -6.10 -17.61
CA GLY A 306 -11.51 -7.40 -18.19
C GLY A 306 -10.11 -7.89 -17.83
N TYR A 307 -9.93 -9.19 -17.68
CA TYR A 307 -8.64 -9.76 -17.38
C TYR A 307 -8.45 -11.13 -18.05
N ALA A 308 -7.18 -11.48 -18.26
CA ALA A 308 -6.79 -12.81 -18.71
C ALA A 308 -5.47 -13.23 -18.04
N PHE A 309 -5.41 -14.50 -17.60
CA PHE A 309 -4.23 -15.12 -17.01
C PHE A 309 -3.82 -16.35 -17.78
N TRP A 310 -2.61 -16.33 -18.34
CA TRP A 310 -1.89 -17.50 -18.82
C TRP A 310 -0.87 -17.95 -17.79
N LYS A 311 -0.18 -19.01 -18.07
CA LYS A 311 0.81 -19.57 -17.14
C LYS A 311 1.89 -18.55 -16.68
N ASN A 312 2.37 -17.72 -17.59
CA ASN A 312 3.45 -16.75 -17.32
C ASN A 312 3.07 -15.32 -17.68
N PHE A 313 1.85 -15.09 -18.14
CA PHE A 313 1.43 -13.79 -18.64
C PHE A 313 0.05 -13.42 -18.09
N ARG A 314 -0.09 -12.19 -17.73
CA ARG A 314 -1.33 -11.59 -17.26
C ARG A 314 -1.59 -10.30 -18.04
N VAL A 315 -2.86 -10.04 -18.34
CA VAL A 315 -3.34 -8.76 -18.84
C VAL A 315 -4.61 -8.35 -18.11
N ASP A 316 -4.71 -7.08 -17.78
CA ASP A 316 -5.91 -6.41 -17.30
C ASP A 316 -6.18 -5.20 -18.19
N ILE A 317 -7.44 -4.99 -18.54
CA ILE A 317 -7.94 -3.80 -19.22
C ILE A 317 -9.08 -3.20 -18.41
N PHE A 318 -9.17 -1.89 -18.32
CA PHE A 318 -10.17 -1.26 -17.47
C PHE A 318 -10.56 0.13 -17.94
N ASP A 319 -11.80 0.50 -17.60
CA ASP A 319 -12.36 1.84 -17.78
C ASP A 319 -13.26 2.15 -16.59
N LEU A 320 -12.81 3.06 -15.73
CA LEU A 320 -13.27 3.23 -14.37
C LEU A 320 -13.50 4.71 -14.05
N MET A 321 -14.63 5.03 -13.46
CA MET A 321 -14.96 6.34 -12.89
C MET A 321 -14.83 6.30 -11.37
N LEU A 322 -14.12 7.26 -10.78
CA LEU A 322 -13.97 7.35 -9.33
C LEU A 322 -15.34 7.54 -8.66
N THR A 323 -15.58 6.83 -7.55
CA THR A 323 -16.79 7.06 -6.77
C THR A 323 -16.76 8.45 -6.11
N ASP A 324 -17.80 9.23 -6.32
CA ASP A 324 -18.00 10.51 -5.64
C ASP A 324 -18.58 10.26 -4.24
N THR A 325 -17.75 10.46 -3.23
CA THR A 325 -18.08 10.31 -1.80
C THR A 325 -18.29 11.65 -1.10
N SER A 326 -18.59 12.71 -1.83
CA SER A 326 -18.70 14.06 -1.27
C SER A 326 -19.85 14.22 -0.26
N ASN A 327 -20.88 13.37 -0.35
CA ASN A 327 -22.02 13.39 0.56
C ASN A 327 -21.89 12.26 1.60
N PRO A 328 -21.68 12.55 2.90
CA PRO A 328 -21.50 11.55 3.95
C PRO A 328 -22.80 10.87 4.42
N VAL A 329 -23.95 11.23 3.87
CA VAL A 329 -25.26 10.61 4.20
C VAL A 329 -25.31 9.20 3.64
N ALA A 330 -26.05 8.31 4.33
CA ALA A 330 -26.18 6.91 3.93
C ALA A 330 -26.69 6.74 2.49
N PHE A 331 -26.06 5.82 1.75
CA PHE A 331 -26.40 5.44 0.37
C PHE A 331 -26.48 6.64 -0.61
N ARG A 332 -25.52 7.55 -0.50
CA ARG A 332 -25.43 8.76 -1.37
C ARG A 332 -24.19 8.80 -2.25
N ASN A 333 -23.31 7.83 -2.15
CA ASN A 333 -22.18 7.69 -3.07
C ASN A 333 -22.69 7.42 -4.49
N LYS A 334 -22.15 8.13 -5.45
CA LYS A 334 -22.56 8.04 -6.86
C LYS A 334 -21.35 7.94 -7.78
N VAL A 335 -21.59 7.68 -9.06
CA VAL A 335 -20.54 7.67 -10.08
C VAL A 335 -20.01 9.09 -10.26
N GLY A 336 -18.71 9.27 -10.09
CA GLY A 336 -18.01 10.55 -10.25
C GLY A 336 -17.52 10.75 -11.69
N TRP A 337 -18.40 11.13 -12.60
CA TRP A 337 -18.12 11.32 -14.03
C TRP A 337 -16.99 12.30 -14.36
N LYS A 338 -16.57 13.09 -13.37
CA LYS A 338 -15.51 14.11 -13.51
C LYS A 338 -14.09 13.53 -13.36
N THR A 339 -13.97 12.26 -12.97
CA THR A 339 -12.68 11.59 -12.75
C THR A 339 -12.73 10.21 -13.34
N ARG A 340 -11.94 9.96 -14.37
CA ARG A 340 -11.87 8.68 -15.08
C ARG A 340 -10.44 8.17 -15.11
N LEU A 341 -10.29 6.87 -14.88
CA LEU A 341 -9.05 6.09 -15.04
C LEU A 341 -9.32 4.98 -16.03
N PHE A 342 -8.50 4.86 -17.07
CA PHE A 342 -8.64 3.81 -18.07
C PHE A 342 -7.28 3.33 -18.53
N GLY A 343 -7.21 2.13 -19.06
CA GLY A 343 -5.94 1.62 -19.56
C GLY A 343 -5.81 0.11 -19.58
N ALA A 344 -4.58 -0.32 -19.61
CA ALA A 344 -4.18 -1.70 -19.56
C ALA A 344 -2.95 -1.90 -18.67
N TYR A 345 -2.89 -3.05 -18.03
CA TYR A 345 -1.74 -3.49 -17.25
C TYR A 345 -1.38 -4.91 -17.64
N THR A 346 -0.13 -5.15 -17.95
CA THR A 346 0.37 -6.48 -18.30
C THR A 346 1.52 -6.85 -17.39
N SER A 347 1.66 -8.13 -17.09
CA SER A 347 2.77 -8.66 -16.32
C SER A 347 3.22 -9.99 -16.88
N TYR A 348 4.51 -10.15 -17.08
CA TYR A 348 5.15 -11.38 -17.54
C TYR A 348 6.11 -11.90 -16.47
N ALA A 349 5.92 -13.14 -16.06
CA ALA A 349 6.79 -13.83 -15.12
C ALA A 349 7.85 -14.63 -15.89
N LEU A 350 9.12 -14.25 -15.79
CA LEU A 350 10.20 -15.05 -16.37
C LEU A 350 10.25 -16.44 -15.70
N PRO A 351 10.81 -17.46 -16.37
CA PRO A 351 11.02 -18.76 -15.74
C PRO A 351 11.82 -18.64 -14.44
N LYS A 352 11.46 -19.46 -13.46
CA LYS A 352 12.19 -19.56 -12.19
C LYS A 352 13.59 -20.07 -12.44
N PHE A 353 14.56 -19.54 -11.72
CA PHE A 353 15.95 -19.98 -11.76
C PHE A 353 16.55 -20.00 -10.37
N GLN A 354 17.76 -20.53 -10.25
CA GLN A 354 18.53 -20.49 -9.01
C GLN A 354 19.78 -19.64 -9.22
N LEU A 355 20.03 -18.75 -8.27
CA LEU A 355 21.24 -17.93 -8.23
C LEU A 355 21.74 -17.82 -6.79
N MET A 356 23.03 -18.06 -6.54
CA MET A 356 23.66 -18.04 -5.20
C MET A 356 22.92 -18.93 -4.19
N GLY A 357 22.40 -20.11 -4.63
CA GLY A 357 21.64 -21.02 -3.78
C GLY A 357 20.24 -20.54 -3.40
N GLN A 358 19.75 -19.43 -3.96
CA GLN A 358 18.41 -18.89 -3.72
C GLN A 358 17.50 -19.10 -4.93
N LYS A 359 16.24 -19.44 -4.68
CA LYS A 359 15.19 -19.42 -5.70
C LYS A 359 14.96 -17.98 -6.16
N SER A 360 14.99 -17.78 -7.45
CA SER A 360 14.92 -16.45 -8.07
C SER A 360 13.81 -16.38 -9.08
N GLN A 361 13.17 -15.22 -9.16
CA GLN A 361 12.18 -14.92 -10.18
C GLN A 361 12.14 -13.43 -10.47
N ILE A 362 11.99 -13.10 -11.75
CA ILE A 362 11.90 -11.73 -12.26
C ILE A 362 10.58 -11.57 -12.99
N PHE A 363 9.94 -10.43 -12.78
CA PHE A 363 8.71 -10.02 -13.43
C PHE A 363 8.95 -8.76 -14.25
N ILE A 364 8.29 -8.68 -15.39
CA ILE A 364 8.30 -7.52 -16.29
C ILE A 364 6.86 -7.06 -16.45
N ASP A 365 6.58 -5.86 -16.01
CA ASP A 365 5.28 -5.23 -16.14
C ASP A 365 5.37 -4.13 -17.21
N ALA A 366 4.35 -4.06 -18.06
CA ALA A 366 4.15 -2.95 -18.97
C ALA A 366 2.71 -2.45 -18.82
N PHE A 367 2.53 -1.14 -18.82
CA PHE A 367 1.21 -0.57 -18.57
C PHE A 367 1.00 0.72 -19.34
N TYR A 368 -0.26 1.01 -19.55
CA TYR A 368 -0.77 2.29 -20.00
C TYR A 368 -1.88 2.74 -19.05
N MET A 369 -1.71 3.91 -18.44
CA MET A 369 -2.68 4.51 -17.54
C MET A 369 -3.09 5.87 -18.07
N GLY A 370 -4.30 5.95 -18.62
CA GLY A 370 -4.92 7.19 -19.04
C GLY A 370 -5.86 7.72 -17.95
N TYR A 371 -5.90 9.02 -17.74
CA TYR A 371 -6.87 9.63 -16.83
C TYR A 371 -7.32 11.01 -17.24
N LEU A 372 -8.58 11.29 -16.90
CA LEU A 372 -9.25 12.56 -17.09
C LEU A 372 -9.65 13.12 -15.74
N LEU A 373 -9.26 14.34 -15.45
CA LEU A 373 -9.65 15.07 -14.25
C LEU A 373 -10.29 16.40 -14.66
N ALA A 374 -11.58 16.53 -14.42
CA ALA A 374 -12.27 17.81 -14.67
C ALA A 374 -11.87 18.90 -13.66
N ASN A 375 -11.40 18.48 -12.48
CA ASN A 375 -10.88 19.38 -11.44
C ASN A 375 -9.41 19.04 -11.19
N SER A 376 -8.52 19.90 -11.66
CA SER A 376 -7.08 19.80 -11.50
C SER A 376 -6.49 21.18 -11.31
N SER A 377 -5.23 21.26 -10.90
CA SER A 377 -4.50 22.53 -10.85
C SER A 377 -3.02 22.31 -11.12
N ILE A 378 -2.38 23.35 -11.63
CA ILE A 378 -0.93 23.45 -11.73
C ILE A 378 -0.47 24.72 -11.01
N PRO A 379 0.75 24.77 -10.47
CA PRO A 379 1.27 26.00 -9.87
C PRO A 379 1.50 27.08 -10.93
N GLY A 380 1.12 28.29 -10.56
CA GLY A 380 1.50 29.53 -11.25
C GLY A 380 2.49 30.32 -10.40
N ALA A 381 2.98 31.43 -10.94
CA ALA A 381 3.99 32.26 -10.29
C ALA A 381 3.52 32.80 -8.92
N THR A 382 2.25 33.16 -8.81
CA THR A 382 1.65 33.75 -7.58
C THR A 382 0.64 32.82 -6.89
N SER A 383 -0.12 32.06 -7.66
CA SER A 383 -1.17 31.16 -7.14
C SER A 383 -1.35 29.95 -8.05
N ASN A 384 -2.02 28.91 -7.56
CA ASN A 384 -2.36 27.75 -8.38
C ASN A 384 -3.40 28.11 -9.44
N ILE A 385 -3.19 27.62 -10.65
CA ILE A 385 -4.07 27.78 -11.80
C ILE A 385 -5.01 26.58 -11.85
N ALA A 386 -6.29 26.80 -11.62
CA ALA A 386 -7.32 25.76 -11.70
C ALA A 386 -7.63 25.40 -13.16
N GLY A 387 -8.03 24.14 -13.38
CA GLY A 387 -8.36 23.67 -14.72
C GLY A 387 -8.77 22.20 -14.75
N SER A 388 -8.65 21.62 -15.93
CA SER A 388 -8.83 20.19 -16.17
C SER A 388 -7.58 19.60 -16.84
N THR A 389 -7.39 18.30 -16.74
CA THR A 389 -6.26 17.65 -17.37
C THR A 389 -6.63 16.28 -17.94
N HIS A 390 -6.04 15.96 -19.08
CA HIS A 390 -5.94 14.64 -19.66
C HIS A 390 -4.48 14.22 -19.61
N ARG A 391 -4.23 13.02 -19.12
CA ARG A 391 -2.89 12.44 -19.02
C ARG A 391 -2.87 11.04 -19.59
N ASP A 392 -1.81 10.73 -20.31
CA ASP A 392 -1.48 9.43 -20.89
C ASP A 392 -0.13 9.00 -20.34
N THR A 393 -0.09 7.87 -19.63
CA THR A 393 1.09 7.44 -18.89
C THR A 393 1.46 5.99 -19.25
N PRO A 394 2.15 5.76 -20.39
CA PRO A 394 2.82 4.50 -20.64
C PRO A 394 4.00 4.33 -19.68
N GLY A 395 4.24 3.09 -19.26
CA GLY A 395 5.34 2.77 -18.37
C GLY A 395 5.71 1.30 -18.38
N VAL A 396 6.89 1.02 -17.85
CA VAL A 396 7.43 -0.32 -17.64
C VAL A 396 7.98 -0.43 -16.22
N LYS A 397 7.94 -1.64 -15.68
CA LYS A 397 8.52 -1.96 -14.37
C LYS A 397 9.16 -3.34 -14.44
N ILE A 398 10.35 -3.48 -13.88
CA ILE A 398 11.04 -4.76 -13.72
C ILE A 398 11.28 -4.95 -12.23
N TRP A 399 10.85 -6.10 -11.69
CA TRP A 399 10.93 -6.34 -10.26
C TRP A 399 11.07 -7.83 -9.96
N GLY A 400 11.52 -8.17 -8.76
CA GLY A 400 11.69 -9.54 -8.34
C GLY A 400 12.96 -9.74 -7.52
N ASN A 401 13.51 -10.95 -7.58
CA ASN A 401 14.80 -11.25 -6.98
C ASN A 401 15.71 -12.04 -7.91
N ALA A 402 17.01 -11.79 -7.79
CA ALA A 402 18.10 -12.55 -8.40
C ALA A 402 19.09 -12.92 -7.29
N GLY A 403 19.02 -14.16 -6.82
CA GLY A 403 19.76 -14.60 -5.65
C GLY A 403 19.31 -13.84 -4.40
N HIS A 404 20.27 -13.22 -3.74
CA HIS A 404 20.04 -12.37 -2.56
C HIS A 404 19.62 -10.94 -2.90
N VAL A 405 19.73 -10.53 -4.16
CA VAL A 405 19.38 -9.17 -4.58
C VAL A 405 17.87 -9.12 -4.86
N GLU A 406 17.18 -8.24 -4.16
CA GLU A 406 15.78 -7.89 -4.38
C GLU A 406 15.72 -6.50 -5.02
N PHE A 407 14.91 -6.33 -6.06
CA PHE A 407 14.86 -5.09 -6.79
C PHE A 407 13.48 -4.79 -7.37
N SER A 408 13.22 -3.50 -7.52
CA SER A 408 12.09 -2.95 -8.27
C SER A 408 12.55 -1.68 -8.96
N THR A 409 12.45 -1.62 -10.26
CA THR A 409 12.77 -0.42 -11.03
C THR A 409 11.70 -0.18 -12.06
N GLY A 410 11.37 1.08 -12.29
CA GLY A 410 10.34 1.47 -13.24
C GLY A 410 10.65 2.79 -13.91
N ALA A 411 10.13 2.93 -15.11
CA ALA A 411 10.19 4.17 -15.88
C ALA A 411 8.82 4.41 -16.53
N MET A 412 8.34 5.63 -16.45
CA MET A 412 7.12 6.04 -17.14
C MET A 412 7.26 7.45 -17.68
N TRP A 413 6.62 7.66 -18.81
CA TRP A 413 6.44 8.96 -19.40
C TRP A 413 4.98 9.37 -19.33
N GLN A 414 4.72 10.67 -19.15
CA GLN A 414 3.37 11.18 -19.05
C GLN A 414 3.17 12.33 -20.06
N GLY A 415 2.30 12.06 -21.03
CA GLY A 415 1.84 13.03 -22.04
C GLY A 415 0.47 13.61 -21.72
N GLY A 416 -0.10 14.30 -22.70
CA GLY A 416 -1.45 14.85 -22.63
C GLY A 416 -1.51 16.37 -22.57
N ASN A 417 -2.50 16.91 -21.82
CA ASN A 417 -2.69 18.35 -21.74
C ASN A 417 -3.30 18.79 -20.40
N PHE A 418 -3.12 20.08 -20.10
CA PHE A 418 -3.82 20.81 -19.06
C PHE A 418 -4.55 22.00 -19.72
N GLN A 419 -5.84 22.14 -19.43
CA GLN A 419 -6.69 23.24 -19.89
C GLN A 419 -7.03 24.10 -18.67
N ALA A 420 -6.56 25.35 -18.67
CA ALA A 420 -6.93 26.30 -17.62
C ALA A 420 -8.45 26.56 -17.62
N ALA A 421 -9.01 26.84 -16.44
CA ALA A 421 -10.43 27.12 -16.29
C ALA A 421 -10.86 28.36 -17.11
N ASN A 422 -12.18 28.51 -17.30
CA ASN A 422 -12.78 29.63 -18.02
C ASN A 422 -12.24 29.83 -19.44
N ASN A 423 -12.05 28.73 -20.18
CA ASN A 423 -11.47 28.71 -21.52
C ASN A 423 -10.07 29.36 -21.60
N GLY A 424 -9.35 29.31 -20.48
CA GLY A 424 -7.97 29.81 -20.42
C GLY A 424 -7.00 29.01 -21.29
N PRO A 425 -5.70 29.33 -21.23
CA PRO A 425 -4.69 28.69 -22.07
C PRO A 425 -4.62 27.17 -21.90
N LYS A 426 -4.38 26.47 -23.00
CA LYS A 426 -4.08 25.03 -23.03
C LYS A 426 -2.56 24.83 -23.08
N ARG A 427 -2.07 23.93 -22.23
CA ARG A 427 -0.66 23.53 -22.17
C ARG A 427 -0.52 22.06 -22.52
N SER A 428 0.36 21.71 -23.43
CA SER A 428 0.78 20.31 -23.61
C SER A 428 1.60 19.85 -22.42
N VAL A 429 1.51 18.55 -22.10
CA VAL A 429 2.24 17.92 -21.00
C VAL A 429 3.32 17.01 -21.54
N SER A 430 4.47 17.01 -20.89
CA SER A 430 5.50 15.97 -21.04
C SER A 430 6.30 15.90 -19.77
N ALA A 431 6.07 14.85 -19.03
CA ALA A 431 6.63 14.60 -17.72
C ALA A 431 7.15 13.16 -17.65
N TYR A 432 7.93 12.84 -16.63
CA TYR A 432 8.43 11.48 -16.41
C TYR A 432 8.54 11.15 -14.93
N PHE A 433 8.62 9.86 -14.64
CA PHE A 433 8.92 9.29 -13.34
C PHE A 433 9.85 8.09 -13.52
N LEU A 434 10.99 8.14 -12.86
CA LEU A 434 11.95 7.04 -12.75
C LEU A 434 12.01 6.62 -11.29
N ASN A 435 12.01 5.31 -11.04
CA ASN A 435 12.19 4.77 -9.69
C ASN A 435 13.11 3.56 -9.70
N ALA A 436 13.83 3.39 -8.60
CA ALA A 436 14.62 2.19 -8.34
C ALA A 436 14.68 1.90 -6.84
N THR A 437 14.48 0.64 -6.49
CA THR A 437 14.80 0.11 -5.17
C THR A 437 15.62 -1.14 -5.36
N VAL A 438 16.75 -1.23 -4.68
CA VAL A 438 17.62 -2.41 -4.69
C VAL A 438 18.03 -2.72 -3.26
N ALA A 439 17.91 -3.98 -2.85
CA ALA A 439 18.27 -4.42 -1.51
C ALA A 439 18.95 -5.80 -1.54
N TRP A 440 19.84 -6.03 -0.60
CA TRP A 440 20.45 -7.32 -0.35
C TRP A 440 19.78 -7.99 0.84
N ARG A 441 19.26 -9.21 0.66
CA ARG A 441 18.62 -10.01 1.71
C ARG A 441 19.60 -10.97 2.36
N PHE A 442 19.72 -10.89 3.68
CA PHE A 442 20.48 -11.79 4.52
C PHE A 442 19.58 -12.91 5.07
N SER A 443 19.18 -13.84 4.21
CA SER A 443 18.15 -14.86 4.49
C SER A 443 18.51 -15.79 5.65
N LYS A 444 19.80 -15.95 5.97
CA LYS A 444 20.31 -16.81 7.06
C LYS A 444 20.32 -16.12 8.44
N TRP A 445 20.17 -14.81 8.50
CA TRP A 445 20.13 -14.08 9.77
C TRP A 445 18.76 -14.24 10.44
N TRP A 446 18.74 -14.20 11.78
CA TRP A 446 17.52 -14.45 12.56
C TRP A 446 16.34 -13.54 12.20
N SER A 447 16.60 -12.25 11.91
CA SER A 447 15.57 -11.27 11.49
C SER A 447 15.46 -11.12 9.98
N ARG A 448 16.19 -11.93 9.20
CA ARG A 448 16.21 -11.92 7.73
C ARG A 448 16.22 -10.51 7.13
N PRO A 449 17.17 -9.65 7.51
CA PRO A 449 17.18 -8.27 7.04
C PRO A 449 17.35 -8.19 5.52
N ALA A 450 16.65 -7.22 4.89
CA ALA A 450 17.05 -6.71 3.60
C ALA A 450 17.51 -5.27 3.78
N ILE A 451 18.71 -4.97 3.30
CA ILE A 451 19.33 -3.66 3.41
C ILE A 451 19.54 -3.13 1.99
N GLY A 452 19.03 -1.98 1.71
CA GLY A 452 19.04 -1.44 0.38
C GLY A 452 18.92 0.08 0.32
N ILE A 453 18.69 0.55 -0.89
CA ILE A 453 18.51 1.95 -1.23
C ILE A 453 17.29 2.09 -2.12
N GLN A 454 16.52 3.15 -1.90
CA GLN A 454 15.47 3.63 -2.81
C GLN A 454 15.91 4.95 -3.40
N ALA A 455 15.62 5.17 -4.69
CA ALA A 455 15.85 6.43 -5.37
C ALA A 455 14.75 6.67 -6.40
N ASP A 456 14.26 7.90 -6.46
CA ASP A 456 13.24 8.35 -7.40
C ASP A 456 13.67 9.67 -8.05
N ASP A 457 13.33 9.85 -9.34
CA ASP A 457 13.42 11.12 -10.05
C ASP A 457 12.11 11.41 -10.78
N ILE A 458 11.39 12.41 -10.30
CA ILE A 458 10.03 12.76 -10.71
C ILE A 458 10.02 14.20 -11.22
N SER A 459 9.78 14.35 -12.51
CA SER A 459 9.88 15.65 -13.19
C SER A 459 8.96 16.71 -12.61
N GLY A 460 9.45 17.94 -12.60
CA GLY A 460 8.74 19.16 -12.22
C GLY A 460 8.39 20.03 -13.43
N GLY A 461 7.46 20.94 -13.22
CA GLY A 461 7.06 21.95 -14.18
C GLY A 461 7.95 23.20 -14.17
N ASN A 462 7.44 24.25 -14.78
CA ASN A 462 8.03 25.59 -14.67
C ASN A 462 6.89 26.63 -14.60
N MET A 463 6.70 27.20 -13.41
CA MET A 463 5.64 28.17 -13.13
C MET A 463 5.92 29.57 -13.69
N HIS A 464 7.15 29.83 -14.12
CA HIS A 464 7.58 31.13 -14.66
C HIS A 464 7.52 31.20 -16.19
N LYS A 465 7.28 30.07 -16.87
CA LYS A 465 7.12 30.05 -18.33
C LYS A 465 5.73 30.53 -18.74
N SER A 466 5.64 30.97 -19.99
CA SER A 466 4.39 31.38 -20.66
C SER A 466 3.25 30.36 -20.38
N ALA A 467 2.04 30.89 -20.26
CA ALA A 467 0.82 30.11 -20.03
C ALA A 467 0.52 29.07 -21.12
N THR A 468 1.10 29.19 -22.30
CA THR A 468 0.97 28.23 -23.42
C THR A 468 2.16 27.28 -23.55
N SER A 469 3.24 27.48 -22.77
CA SER A 469 4.42 26.63 -22.86
C SER A 469 4.15 25.23 -22.30
N LYS A 470 4.94 24.25 -22.75
CA LYS A 470 4.87 22.86 -22.30
C LYS A 470 5.03 22.75 -20.78
N TRP A 471 4.18 21.93 -20.14
CA TRP A 471 4.23 21.63 -18.71
C TRP A 471 5.00 20.34 -18.45
N GLY A 472 6.02 20.38 -17.58
CA GLY A 472 6.88 19.24 -17.26
C GLY A 472 6.53 18.52 -15.95
N GLY A 473 5.55 19.01 -15.17
CA GLY A 473 5.22 18.42 -13.88
C GLY A 473 4.45 17.10 -14.02
N PHE A 474 5.01 16.03 -13.46
CA PHE A 474 4.35 14.75 -13.33
C PHE A 474 3.14 14.88 -12.37
N LEU A 475 2.08 14.16 -12.65
CA LEU A 475 0.88 14.15 -11.83
C LEU A 475 0.51 12.71 -11.45
N SER A 476 0.43 12.45 -10.15
CA SER A 476 -0.07 11.20 -9.57
C SER A 476 -1.32 11.49 -8.74
N PRO A 477 -2.52 11.52 -9.36
CA PRO A 477 -3.70 12.14 -8.74
C PRO A 477 -4.46 11.22 -7.80
N PHE A 478 -4.30 9.90 -7.92
CA PHE A 478 -5.10 8.92 -7.19
C PHE A 478 -4.41 8.48 -5.90
N VAL A 479 -3.84 9.43 -5.25
CA VAL A 479 -3.13 9.36 -3.98
C VAL A 479 -2.21 8.16 -3.94
N PRO A 480 -0.99 8.38 -4.33
CA PRO A 480 0.05 7.42 -4.03
C PRO A 480 -0.08 7.07 -2.55
N SER A 481 0.24 5.88 -2.22
CA SER A 481 0.23 5.44 -0.86
C SER A 481 1.01 6.40 0.02
N ALA A 482 0.42 6.74 1.15
CA ALA A 482 1.07 7.49 2.20
C ALA A 482 2.45 6.93 2.60
N PHE A 483 2.74 5.71 2.28
CA PHE A 483 3.97 5.05 2.72
C PHE A 483 5.02 4.89 1.62
N TYR A 484 4.76 5.38 0.41
CA TYR A 484 5.75 5.29 -0.66
C TYR A 484 6.96 6.21 -0.39
N LEU A 485 6.74 7.50 -0.24
CA LEU A 485 7.78 8.48 0.06
C LEU A 485 7.84 8.79 1.55
N ASP A 486 6.72 9.21 2.14
CA ASP A 486 6.59 9.56 3.56
C ASP A 486 5.30 9.01 4.18
N GLN A 487 5.23 8.96 5.51
CA GLN A 487 4.06 8.52 6.26
C GLN A 487 3.13 9.68 6.63
N SER A 488 3.68 10.88 6.73
CA SER A 488 2.95 12.10 7.08
C SER A 488 2.12 12.67 5.94
N VAL A 489 2.31 12.15 4.72
CA VAL A 489 1.72 12.64 3.47
C VAL A 489 2.04 14.11 3.16
N ALA A 490 3.15 14.56 3.69
CA ALA A 490 3.62 15.94 3.53
C ALA A 490 4.16 16.22 2.12
N PHE A 491 4.75 15.20 1.47
CA PHE A 491 5.32 15.32 0.13
C PHE A 491 4.56 14.46 -0.87
N GLY A 492 4.35 15.00 -2.06
CA GLY A 492 3.72 14.33 -3.19
C GLY A 492 4.73 13.88 -4.24
N LEU A 493 4.32 12.94 -5.09
CA LEU A 493 5.12 12.42 -6.20
C LEU A 493 5.03 13.37 -7.41
N SER A 494 5.57 14.57 -7.26
CA SER A 494 5.67 15.60 -8.32
C SER A 494 6.81 16.55 -7.96
N ASN A 495 7.69 16.85 -8.91
CA ASN A 495 8.86 17.71 -8.71
C ASN A 495 9.76 17.24 -7.56
N VAL A 496 10.07 15.95 -7.51
CA VAL A 496 10.84 15.31 -6.44
C VAL A 496 12.00 14.51 -7.00
N ILE A 497 13.16 14.66 -6.40
CA ILE A 497 14.24 13.69 -6.41
C ILE A 497 14.37 13.21 -4.97
N ASP A 498 14.37 11.91 -4.73
CA ASP A 498 14.73 11.39 -3.43
C ASP A 498 15.71 10.21 -3.54
N VAL A 499 16.51 10.07 -2.50
CA VAL A 499 17.37 8.92 -2.30
C VAL A 499 17.52 8.65 -0.83
N GLY A 500 17.49 7.38 -0.44
CA GLY A 500 17.68 7.02 0.96
C GLY A 500 17.79 5.53 1.21
N PRO A 501 18.36 5.15 2.36
CA PRO A 501 18.42 3.76 2.78
C PRO A 501 17.03 3.22 3.10
N VAL A 502 16.85 1.94 2.80
CA VAL A 502 15.66 1.15 3.14
C VAL A 502 16.13 -0.13 3.81
N ILE A 503 15.62 -0.41 5.00
CA ILE A 503 15.94 -1.62 5.75
C ILE A 503 14.62 -2.27 6.16
N THR A 504 14.49 -3.54 5.87
CA THR A 504 13.37 -4.35 6.34
C THR A 504 13.86 -5.49 7.21
N LEU A 505 13.10 -5.79 8.26
CA LEU A 505 13.39 -6.82 9.23
C LEU A 505 12.14 -7.66 9.50
N ALA A 506 12.29 -8.96 9.69
CA ALA A 506 11.26 -9.86 10.22
C ALA A 506 11.75 -10.56 11.48
N PRO A 507 11.74 -9.91 12.65
CA PRO A 507 12.21 -10.50 13.90
C PRO A 507 11.51 -11.81 14.25
N THR A 508 10.24 -11.92 13.95
CA THR A 508 9.46 -13.15 14.05
C THR A 508 8.66 -13.40 12.78
N GLN A 509 7.96 -14.53 12.68
CA GLN A 509 7.05 -14.81 11.57
C GLN A 509 5.83 -13.88 11.53
N ASN A 510 5.51 -13.25 12.65
CA ASN A 510 4.33 -12.40 12.81
C ASN A 510 4.66 -10.91 12.93
N THR A 511 5.94 -10.54 12.85
CA THR A 511 6.37 -9.15 12.98
C THR A 511 7.20 -8.71 11.80
N SER A 512 7.04 -7.47 11.40
CA SER A 512 7.91 -6.81 10.42
C SER A 512 8.22 -5.38 10.86
N LEU A 513 9.41 -4.93 10.50
CA LEU A 513 9.86 -3.56 10.74
C LEU A 513 10.45 -3.02 9.43
N LEU A 514 9.98 -1.89 8.99
CA LEU A 514 10.52 -1.11 7.89
C LEU A 514 11.16 0.16 8.46
N LEU A 515 12.38 0.45 8.05
CA LEU A 515 13.09 1.70 8.33
C LEU A 515 13.47 2.34 7.01
N LYS A 516 13.20 3.63 6.86
CA LYS A 516 13.55 4.43 5.67
C LYS A 516 14.05 5.80 6.10
N VAL A 517 14.97 6.36 5.32
CA VAL A 517 15.43 7.74 5.50
C VAL A 517 15.56 8.43 4.14
N PRO A 518 14.46 8.72 3.44
CA PRO A 518 14.52 9.49 2.19
C PRO A 518 15.08 10.89 2.45
N VAL A 519 16.04 11.29 1.64
CA VAL A 519 16.52 12.67 1.52
C VAL A 519 15.91 13.23 0.24
N VAL A 520 15.19 14.33 0.37
CA VAL A 520 14.27 14.84 -0.67
C VAL A 520 14.75 16.18 -1.21
N TRP A 521 14.84 16.29 -2.51
CA TRP A 521 15.09 17.52 -3.26
C TRP A 521 13.94 17.79 -4.22
N ARG A 522 13.81 19.04 -4.64
CA ARG A 522 13.01 19.38 -5.81
C ARG A 522 13.77 19.01 -7.08
N HIS A 523 13.10 18.37 -8.05
CA HIS A 523 13.68 18.12 -9.37
C HIS A 523 14.06 19.44 -10.06
N THR A 524 13.23 20.48 -9.94
CA THR A 524 13.54 21.83 -10.39
C THR A 524 13.10 22.89 -9.38
N THR A 525 13.92 23.92 -9.19
CA THR A 525 13.57 25.07 -8.34
C THR A 525 12.54 26.01 -8.98
N ASN A 526 12.26 25.83 -10.27
CA ASN A 526 11.25 26.61 -11.00
C ASN A 526 9.81 26.07 -10.80
N ASP A 527 9.62 25.07 -9.97
CA ASP A 527 8.31 24.51 -9.64
C ASP A 527 8.08 24.49 -8.12
N ALA A 528 6.86 24.21 -7.70
CA ALA A 528 6.44 24.18 -6.31
C ALA A 528 6.87 22.88 -5.59
N VAL A 529 6.69 22.88 -4.26
CA VAL A 529 6.60 21.67 -3.44
C VAL A 529 5.14 21.21 -3.43
N TYR A 530 4.90 19.91 -3.54
CA TYR A 530 3.57 19.33 -3.62
C TYR A 530 3.25 18.47 -2.40
N ASN A 531 1.99 18.47 -2.01
CA ASN A 531 1.48 17.48 -1.05
C ASN A 531 1.17 16.15 -1.77
N ASN A 532 0.84 15.13 -1.00
CA ASN A 532 0.59 13.80 -1.53
C ASN A 532 -0.63 13.72 -2.49
N ALA A 533 -1.57 14.64 -2.45
CA ALA A 533 -2.65 14.74 -3.44
C ALA A 533 -2.22 15.47 -4.73
N SER A 534 -0.92 15.64 -4.94
CA SER A 534 -0.32 16.39 -6.06
C SER A 534 -0.83 17.84 -6.17
N THR A 535 -1.23 18.41 -5.05
CA THR A 535 -1.59 19.83 -4.95
C THR A 535 -0.38 20.62 -4.47
N ALA A 536 -0.03 21.69 -5.19
CA ALA A 536 1.09 22.52 -4.85
C ALA A 536 0.82 23.32 -3.56
N TYR A 537 1.79 23.33 -2.65
CA TYR A 537 1.82 24.28 -1.56
C TYR A 537 2.06 25.70 -2.05
N ASN A 538 1.74 26.68 -1.22
CA ASN A 538 2.06 28.08 -1.49
C ASN A 538 3.50 28.46 -1.13
N PHE A 539 4.30 27.51 -0.66
CA PHE A 539 5.72 27.72 -0.39
C PHE A 539 6.49 27.98 -1.68
N ARG A 540 7.43 28.91 -1.60
CA ARG A 540 8.36 29.25 -2.71
C ARG A 540 9.80 29.27 -2.17
N PRO A 541 10.33 28.09 -1.73
CA PRO A 541 11.67 28.05 -1.15
C PRO A 541 12.73 28.35 -2.20
N HIS A 542 13.80 29.00 -1.77
CA HIS A 542 15.02 29.12 -2.55
C HIS A 542 15.87 27.84 -2.35
N GLY A 543 16.43 27.28 -3.43
CA GLY A 543 17.26 26.07 -3.38
C GLY A 543 16.48 24.75 -3.59
N GLY A 544 17.22 23.69 -3.90
CA GLY A 544 16.68 22.39 -4.29
C GLY A 544 16.33 21.48 -3.12
N TYR A 545 17.17 21.43 -2.08
CA TYR A 545 16.97 20.54 -0.92
C TYR A 545 15.69 20.90 -0.17
N SER A 546 14.82 19.90 0.07
CA SER A 546 13.52 20.08 0.71
C SER A 546 13.49 19.53 2.13
N ALA A 547 13.84 18.27 2.34
CA ALA A 547 13.71 17.62 3.64
C ALA A 547 14.54 16.34 3.76
N THR A 548 14.73 15.87 5.00
CA THR A 548 15.10 14.48 5.32
C THR A 548 13.99 13.86 6.18
N LEU A 549 13.59 12.61 5.86
CA LEU A 549 12.39 11.99 6.37
C LEU A 549 12.70 10.63 7.04
N PRO A 550 13.38 10.59 8.21
CA PRO A 550 13.53 9.35 8.95
C PRO A 550 12.17 8.82 9.37
N GLN A 551 11.92 7.57 9.02
CA GLN A 551 10.64 6.92 9.29
C GLN A 551 10.81 5.44 9.64
N ALA A 552 9.91 4.96 10.49
CA ALA A 552 9.82 3.58 10.91
C ALA A 552 8.37 3.11 10.83
N ASN A 553 8.16 1.88 10.43
CA ASN A 553 6.85 1.24 10.50
C ASN A 553 7.01 -0.18 11.04
N PHE A 554 6.37 -0.45 12.17
CA PHE A 554 6.33 -1.76 12.79
C PHE A 554 4.94 -2.35 12.65
N THR A 555 4.85 -3.61 12.23
CA THR A 555 3.60 -4.37 12.12
C THR A 555 3.72 -5.65 12.91
N TRP A 556 2.70 -5.94 13.71
CA TRP A 556 2.55 -7.17 14.47
C TRP A 556 1.21 -7.82 14.17
N ARG A 557 1.26 -8.97 13.54
CA ARG A 557 0.08 -9.83 13.35
C ARG A 557 -0.10 -10.69 14.59
N ALA A 558 -0.86 -10.19 15.56
CA ALA A 558 -1.07 -10.84 16.85
C ALA A 558 -1.81 -12.18 16.70
N THR A 559 -2.80 -12.23 15.80
CA THR A 559 -3.50 -13.46 15.40
C THR A 559 -3.76 -13.45 13.90
N ARG A 560 -4.38 -14.49 13.35
CA ARG A 560 -4.82 -14.49 11.95
C ARG A 560 -5.84 -13.37 11.62
N ASN A 561 -6.54 -12.90 12.64
CA ASN A 561 -7.61 -11.91 12.52
C ASN A 561 -7.20 -10.50 12.97
N LEU A 562 -6.18 -10.37 13.80
CA LEU A 562 -5.83 -9.12 14.49
C LEU A 562 -4.41 -8.69 14.15
N THR A 563 -4.30 -7.50 13.58
CA THR A 563 -3.04 -6.87 13.23
C THR A 563 -2.94 -5.51 13.90
N TYR A 564 -1.79 -5.25 14.51
CA TYR A 564 -1.40 -3.93 15.00
C TYR A 564 -0.28 -3.38 14.14
N SER A 565 -0.30 -2.07 13.89
CA SER A 565 0.84 -1.38 13.32
C SER A 565 1.07 -0.03 13.98
N ILE A 566 2.31 0.39 14.02
CA ILE A 566 2.70 1.72 14.43
C ILE A 566 3.72 2.27 13.44
N GLY A 567 3.40 3.42 12.87
CA GLY A 567 4.27 4.19 12.00
C GLY A 567 4.69 5.47 12.67
N ALA A 568 5.94 5.86 12.52
CA ALA A 568 6.48 7.12 13.02
C ALA A 568 7.39 7.74 11.96
N GLU A 569 7.35 9.06 11.87
CA GLU A 569 8.19 9.86 10.99
C GLU A 569 8.52 11.19 11.64
N TYR A 570 9.69 11.73 11.31
CA TYR A 570 10.01 13.13 11.57
C TYR A 570 10.40 13.82 10.27
N VAL A 571 9.74 14.92 9.97
CA VAL A 571 10.08 15.78 8.83
C VAL A 571 11.11 16.79 9.26
N PHE A 572 12.36 16.63 8.83
CA PHE A 572 13.40 17.65 8.95
C PHE A 572 13.35 18.55 7.71
N ALA A 573 12.50 19.57 7.75
CA ALA A 573 12.39 20.53 6.65
C ALA A 573 13.69 21.35 6.51
N SER A 574 14.12 21.61 5.29
CA SER A 574 15.31 22.43 5.01
C SER A 574 15.14 23.86 5.49
N LYS A 575 16.25 24.55 5.76
CA LYS A 575 16.23 25.97 6.12
C LYS A 575 15.47 26.82 5.09
N ALA A 576 15.68 26.55 3.81
CA ALA A 576 14.99 27.26 2.73
C ALA A 576 13.47 27.02 2.74
N LEU A 577 13.05 25.79 3.03
CA LEU A 577 11.63 25.45 3.12
C LEU A 577 10.98 26.10 4.35
N VAL A 578 11.67 26.09 5.49
CA VAL A 578 11.21 26.77 6.74
C VAL A 578 11.11 28.28 6.55
N GLN A 579 12.09 28.90 5.92
CA GLN A 579 12.05 30.33 5.59
C GLN A 579 10.91 30.72 4.65
N SER A 580 10.40 29.77 3.86
CA SER A 580 9.25 29.98 2.98
C SER A 580 7.90 29.71 3.66
N GLY A 581 7.89 29.39 4.95
CA GLY A 581 6.69 29.23 5.76
C GLY A 581 6.32 27.79 6.18
N ALA A 582 7.16 26.80 5.82
CA ALA A 582 6.97 25.43 6.28
C ALA A 582 7.50 25.20 7.71
N SER A 583 7.19 24.04 8.27
CA SER A 583 7.65 23.64 9.61
C SER A 583 8.09 22.18 9.62
N SER A 584 9.15 21.89 10.35
CA SER A 584 9.51 20.52 10.74
C SER A 584 8.57 19.99 11.81
N GLY A 585 8.35 18.68 11.85
CA GLY A 585 7.46 18.10 12.84
C GLY A 585 7.43 16.59 12.82
N ALA A 586 6.90 16.01 13.90
CA ALA A 586 6.71 14.58 14.07
C ALA A 586 5.31 14.13 13.62
N PHE A 587 5.25 12.94 13.08
CA PHE A 587 4.02 12.23 12.75
C PHE A 587 4.05 10.83 13.36
N VAL A 588 2.93 10.40 13.95
CA VAL A 588 2.77 9.03 14.46
C VAL A 588 1.39 8.53 14.08
N LEU A 589 1.33 7.29 13.63
CA LEU A 589 0.12 6.58 13.29
C LEU A 589 0.09 5.21 13.98
N GLY A 590 -0.87 4.98 14.86
CA GLY A 590 -1.18 3.67 15.42
C GLY A 590 -2.43 3.10 14.76
N THR A 591 -2.40 1.83 14.36
CA THR A 591 -3.54 1.12 13.75
C THR A 591 -3.80 -0.19 14.49
N ALA A 592 -5.07 -0.48 14.73
CA ALA A 592 -5.57 -1.80 15.10
C ALA A 592 -6.58 -2.24 14.02
N ASP A 593 -6.33 -3.38 13.43
CA ASP A 593 -7.14 -3.93 12.33
C ASP A 593 -7.60 -5.34 12.69
N VAL A 594 -8.92 -5.53 12.72
CA VAL A 594 -9.56 -6.82 12.91
C VAL A 594 -10.20 -7.22 11.60
N THR A 595 -9.79 -8.37 11.08
CA THR A 595 -10.17 -8.83 9.77
C THR A 595 -10.70 -10.27 9.84
N PHE A 596 -11.79 -10.49 9.15
CA PHE A 596 -12.48 -11.79 9.14
C PHE A 596 -12.99 -12.11 7.73
#